data_635161e58bafcccd144890f943af2911
#
_entry.id   635161e58bafcccd144890f943af2911
#
_cell.length_a   1.000
_cell.length_b   1.000
_cell.length_c   1.000
_cell.angle_alpha   90.00
_cell.angle_beta   90.00
_cell.angle_gamma   90.00
#
_symmetry.space_group_name_H-M   'P 1'
#
loop_
_entity.id
_entity.type
_entity.pdbx_description
1 polymer ?
#
loop_
_entity_poly.entity_id
_entity_poly.type
_entity_poly.pdbx_seq_one_letter_code
_entity_poly.pdbx_strand_id
1 'polypeptide(L)'
;VIFSDYGKALFIEDNFCQKLIKLANKEKKKIIVDPKGNNFEKYKGSFFITPNAKEAFNATNIEPKNNNLAEQSGRYIIEKKWSQNILLTRGENGLSLIEKNNTYHLKSKAEEVFDVTGAGDTVIALFAAALSVTNNKIESAHFANLGASIAVKKLGTTSINKDEIYKVSKEDNKSNIISPKNLSSNINKWRDNNLIIGFTNGCFDLVHAGHIDMLEKASKACDKLIVAINSDQSIRKLKGK
;
A
#
# COMPACT_ATOMS: atom_id res chain seq x y z
N VAL A 1 -10.16 -13.27 -5.70
CA VAL A 1 -10.49 -14.34 -4.74
C VAL A 1 -9.45 -14.30 -3.62
N ILE A 2 -9.89 -14.39 -2.37
CA ILE A 2 -9.01 -14.47 -1.20
C ILE A 2 -9.04 -15.89 -0.66
N PHE A 3 -7.87 -16.44 -0.36
CA PHE A 3 -7.68 -17.67 0.40
C PHE A 3 -7.04 -17.31 1.74
N SER A 4 -7.78 -17.44 2.83
CA SER A 4 -7.27 -17.27 4.19
C SER A 4 -7.03 -18.66 4.79
N ASP A 5 -5.76 -19.04 4.93
CA ASP A 5 -5.36 -20.34 5.45
C ASP A 5 -5.07 -20.24 6.95
N TYR A 6 -5.84 -20.95 7.74
CA TYR A 6 -5.62 -21.09 9.19
C TYR A 6 -4.90 -22.38 9.60
N GLY A 7 -4.35 -23.13 8.62
CA GLY A 7 -3.71 -24.40 8.85
C GLY A 7 -4.67 -25.51 9.28
N LYS A 8 -5.95 -25.41 8.91
CA LYS A 8 -7.01 -26.33 9.29
C LYS A 8 -7.87 -26.71 8.09
N ALA A 9 -8.59 -27.82 8.23
CA ALA A 9 -9.60 -28.30 7.27
C ALA A 9 -9.09 -28.40 5.82
N LEU A 10 -9.75 -27.74 4.89
CA LEU A 10 -9.54 -27.85 3.44
C LEU A 10 -8.11 -27.52 2.96
N PHE A 11 -7.37 -26.67 3.68
CA PHE A 11 -6.00 -26.27 3.30
C PHE A 11 -4.90 -27.22 3.84
N ILE A 12 -5.26 -28.27 4.57
CA ILE A 12 -4.32 -29.31 4.98
C ILE A 12 -3.97 -30.20 3.78
N GLU A 13 -4.92 -30.40 2.86
CA GLU A 13 -4.71 -31.16 1.64
C GLU A 13 -4.08 -30.28 0.55
N ASP A 14 -2.80 -30.47 0.25
CA ASP A 14 -2.06 -29.73 -0.78
C ASP A 14 -2.77 -29.76 -2.15
N ASN A 15 -3.40 -30.88 -2.48
CA ASN A 15 -4.12 -31.04 -3.74
C ASN A 15 -5.37 -30.18 -3.87
N PHE A 16 -6.07 -29.88 -2.76
CA PHE A 16 -7.28 -29.06 -2.81
C PHE A 16 -6.95 -27.60 -3.13
N CYS A 17 -5.98 -27.03 -2.44
CA CYS A 17 -5.51 -25.67 -2.68
C CYS A 17 -5.08 -25.50 -4.15
N GLN A 18 -4.29 -26.44 -4.67
CA GLN A 18 -3.84 -26.42 -6.06
C GLN A 18 -4.98 -26.54 -7.08
N LYS A 19 -6.01 -27.35 -6.80
CA LYS A 19 -7.21 -27.45 -7.65
C LYS A 19 -7.95 -26.12 -7.73
N LEU A 20 -8.13 -25.44 -6.60
CA LEU A 20 -8.79 -24.12 -6.55
C LEU A 20 -7.98 -23.06 -7.28
N ILE A 21 -6.64 -23.04 -7.11
CA ILE A 21 -5.76 -22.10 -7.80
C ILE A 21 -5.82 -22.30 -9.32
N LYS A 22 -5.77 -23.56 -9.77
CA LYS A 22 -5.90 -23.89 -11.20
C LYS A 22 -7.25 -23.47 -11.77
N LEU A 23 -8.34 -23.73 -11.04
CA LEU A 23 -9.68 -23.30 -11.44
C LEU A 23 -9.79 -21.78 -11.57
N ALA A 24 -9.34 -21.05 -10.55
CA ALA A 24 -9.40 -19.60 -10.57
C ALA A 24 -8.53 -18.99 -11.68
N ASN A 25 -7.33 -19.55 -11.92
CA ASN A 25 -6.49 -19.13 -13.04
C ASN A 25 -7.14 -19.40 -14.40
N LYS A 26 -7.83 -20.54 -14.57
CA LYS A 26 -8.63 -20.83 -15.77
C LYS A 26 -9.70 -19.78 -15.99
N GLU A 27 -10.38 -19.35 -14.92
CA GLU A 27 -11.39 -18.29 -14.92
C GLU A 27 -10.82 -16.87 -14.91
N LYS A 28 -9.49 -16.71 -15.11
CA LYS A 28 -8.77 -15.43 -15.11
C LYS A 28 -8.99 -14.60 -13.83
N LYS A 29 -9.23 -15.27 -12.69
CA LYS A 29 -9.40 -14.62 -11.40
C LYS A 29 -8.08 -14.55 -10.65
N LYS A 30 -7.72 -13.35 -10.16
CA LYS A 30 -6.55 -13.16 -9.31
C LYS A 30 -6.80 -13.77 -7.93
N ILE A 31 -5.85 -14.59 -7.46
CA ILE A 31 -5.89 -15.20 -6.12
C ILE A 31 -4.87 -14.52 -5.23
N ILE A 32 -5.34 -14.07 -4.06
CA ILE A 32 -4.52 -13.53 -3.00
C ILE A 32 -4.63 -14.49 -1.82
N VAL A 33 -3.50 -14.94 -1.30
CA VAL A 33 -3.42 -15.96 -0.24
C VAL A 33 -2.84 -15.34 1.02
N ASP A 34 -3.55 -15.47 2.14
CA ASP A 34 -3.00 -15.33 3.48
C ASP A 34 -2.43 -16.69 3.88
N PRO A 35 -1.10 -16.87 3.89
CA PRO A 35 -0.50 -18.18 4.02
C PRO A 35 -0.39 -18.63 5.47
N LYS A 36 -0.33 -19.96 5.68
CA LYS A 36 -0.04 -20.54 6.99
C LYS A 36 0.99 -21.66 6.87
N GLY A 37 1.84 -21.76 7.91
CA GLY A 37 2.88 -22.77 7.98
C GLY A 37 4.19 -22.34 7.31
N ASN A 38 5.03 -23.33 6.98
CA ASN A 38 6.37 -23.16 6.41
C ASN A 38 6.49 -23.65 4.96
N ASN A 39 5.46 -24.29 4.43
CA ASN A 39 5.43 -24.77 3.05
C ASN A 39 4.45 -23.94 2.22
N PHE A 40 5.01 -23.07 1.38
CA PHE A 40 4.22 -22.24 0.46
C PHE A 40 4.05 -22.88 -0.92
N GLU A 41 4.59 -24.07 -1.15
CA GLU A 41 4.45 -24.78 -2.42
C GLU A 41 2.99 -25.07 -2.76
N LYS A 42 2.17 -25.35 -1.75
CA LYS A 42 0.73 -25.57 -1.90
C LYS A 42 -0.02 -24.36 -2.51
N TYR A 43 0.57 -23.15 -2.49
CA TYR A 43 0.00 -21.92 -3.07
C TYR A 43 0.55 -21.59 -4.46
N LYS A 44 1.35 -22.48 -5.05
CA LYS A 44 1.99 -22.28 -6.35
C LYS A 44 1.01 -21.85 -7.41
N GLY A 45 1.35 -20.73 -8.08
CA GLY A 45 0.51 -20.12 -9.12
C GLY A 45 -0.49 -19.08 -8.60
N SER A 46 -0.48 -18.75 -7.30
CA SER A 46 -1.22 -17.61 -6.77
C SER A 46 -0.70 -16.29 -7.34
N PHE A 47 -1.57 -15.28 -7.37
CA PHE A 47 -1.19 -13.94 -7.84
C PHE A 47 -0.45 -13.15 -6.76
N PHE A 48 -0.89 -13.27 -5.50
CA PHE A 48 -0.21 -12.74 -4.32
C PHE A 48 -0.21 -13.76 -3.17
N ILE A 49 0.86 -13.72 -2.37
CA ILE A 49 0.90 -14.26 -1.01
C ILE A 49 1.19 -13.09 -0.06
N THR A 50 0.53 -13.07 1.12
CA THR A 50 0.65 -12.00 2.11
C THR A 50 1.25 -12.49 3.45
N PRO A 51 2.47 -13.05 3.46
CA PRO A 51 3.07 -13.57 4.68
C PRO A 51 3.44 -12.43 5.64
N ASN A 52 3.42 -12.75 6.94
CA ASN A 52 4.11 -11.92 7.92
C ASN A 52 5.61 -12.28 7.99
N ALA A 53 6.38 -11.48 8.74
CA ALA A 53 7.83 -11.67 8.87
C ALA A 53 8.21 -13.08 9.36
N LYS A 54 7.46 -13.63 10.33
CA LYS A 54 7.70 -14.97 10.88
C LYS A 54 7.36 -16.07 9.88
N GLU A 55 6.27 -15.94 9.16
CA GLU A 55 5.85 -16.90 8.12
C GLU A 55 6.84 -16.89 6.95
N ALA A 56 7.27 -15.72 6.54
CA ALA A 56 8.30 -15.58 5.51
C ALA A 56 9.63 -16.21 5.94
N PHE A 57 10.07 -15.98 7.18
CA PHE A 57 11.27 -16.62 7.73
C PHE A 57 11.13 -18.14 7.77
N ASN A 58 10.03 -18.65 8.26
CA ASN A 58 9.80 -20.10 8.35
C ASN A 58 9.81 -20.79 6.98
N ALA A 59 9.33 -20.10 5.93
CA ALA A 59 9.29 -20.63 4.57
C ALA A 59 10.61 -20.50 3.81
N THR A 60 11.43 -19.48 4.12
CA THR A 60 12.61 -19.12 3.31
C THR A 60 13.94 -19.26 4.03
N ASN A 61 13.95 -19.37 5.34
CA ASN A 61 15.12 -19.21 6.23
C ASN A 61 15.82 -17.86 6.11
N ILE A 62 15.13 -16.84 5.56
CA ILE A 62 15.63 -15.46 5.44
C ILE A 62 14.75 -14.59 6.32
N GLU A 63 15.32 -14.07 7.43
CA GLU A 63 14.59 -13.22 8.35
C GLU A 63 14.50 -11.78 7.81
N PRO A 64 13.30 -11.22 7.54
CA PRO A 64 13.14 -9.95 6.87
C PRO A 64 13.31 -8.73 7.81
N LYS A 65 14.45 -8.65 8.52
CA LYS A 65 14.76 -7.60 9.51
C LYS A 65 14.89 -6.21 8.91
N ASN A 66 15.32 -6.12 7.67
CA ASN A 66 15.52 -4.86 6.96
C ASN A 66 15.00 -4.97 5.52
N ASN A 67 15.04 -3.88 4.77
CA ASN A 67 14.51 -3.82 3.41
C ASN A 67 15.20 -4.81 2.46
N ASN A 68 16.52 -4.96 2.56
CA ASN A 68 17.28 -5.88 1.70
C ASN A 68 16.90 -7.34 1.98
N LEU A 69 16.85 -7.76 3.24
CA LEU A 69 16.49 -9.12 3.62
C LEU A 69 15.01 -9.41 3.33
N ALA A 70 14.13 -8.41 3.47
CA ALA A 70 12.72 -8.54 3.08
C ALA A 70 12.59 -8.77 1.57
N GLU A 71 13.35 -8.04 0.77
CA GLU A 71 13.40 -8.25 -0.67
C GLU A 71 13.94 -9.64 -1.04
N GLN A 72 15.04 -10.06 -0.43
CA GLN A 72 15.62 -11.39 -0.66
C GLN A 72 14.62 -12.50 -0.33
N SER A 73 13.95 -12.41 0.82
CA SER A 73 12.92 -13.39 1.22
C SER A 73 11.76 -13.45 0.23
N GLY A 74 11.26 -12.29 -0.20
CA GLY A 74 10.17 -12.24 -1.20
C GLY A 74 10.61 -12.76 -2.57
N ARG A 75 11.81 -12.42 -3.03
CA ARG A 75 12.36 -12.91 -4.31
C ARG A 75 12.55 -14.43 -4.29
N TYR A 76 13.02 -15.00 -3.18
CA TYR A 76 13.10 -16.45 -3.03
C TYR A 76 11.74 -17.12 -3.28
N ILE A 77 10.65 -16.59 -2.70
CA ILE A 77 9.29 -17.12 -2.89
C ILE A 77 8.87 -17.03 -4.38
N ILE A 78 9.19 -15.92 -5.04
CA ILE A 78 8.87 -15.73 -6.47
C ILE A 78 9.68 -16.67 -7.35
N GLU A 79 10.97 -16.85 -7.08
CA GLU A 79 11.86 -17.76 -7.83
C GLU A 79 11.42 -19.24 -7.70
N LYS A 80 10.93 -19.63 -6.53
CA LYS A 80 10.30 -20.94 -6.32
C LYS A 80 8.95 -21.08 -7.01
N LYS A 81 8.45 -19.99 -7.64
CA LYS A 81 7.13 -19.92 -8.29
C LYS A 81 5.96 -20.22 -7.35
N TRP A 82 6.14 -20.03 -6.06
CA TRP A 82 5.07 -20.18 -5.09
C TRP A 82 4.00 -19.10 -5.24
N SER A 83 4.41 -17.89 -5.63
CA SER A 83 3.52 -16.80 -6.00
C SER A 83 4.15 -15.90 -7.07
N GLN A 84 3.33 -15.10 -7.75
CA GLN A 84 3.81 -14.12 -8.73
C GLN A 84 4.32 -12.84 -8.04
N ASN A 85 3.71 -12.45 -6.93
CA ASN A 85 4.03 -11.25 -6.17
C ASN A 85 3.85 -11.50 -4.67
N ILE A 86 4.52 -10.71 -3.85
CA ILE A 86 4.47 -10.81 -2.40
C ILE A 86 4.07 -9.46 -1.80
N LEU A 87 3.17 -9.50 -0.82
CA LEU A 87 2.92 -8.38 0.08
C LEU A 87 3.32 -8.80 1.49
N LEU A 88 4.56 -8.57 1.86
CA LEU A 88 5.15 -8.98 3.14
C LEU A 88 4.81 -7.95 4.23
N THR A 89 4.15 -8.40 5.31
CA THR A 89 3.90 -7.57 6.49
C THR A 89 5.04 -7.70 7.49
N ARG A 90 5.56 -6.55 7.98
CA ARG A 90 6.76 -6.52 8.84
C ARG A 90 6.55 -5.75 10.15
N GLY A 91 5.31 -5.73 10.66
CA GLY A 91 4.97 -5.04 11.90
C GLY A 91 5.33 -3.56 11.86
N GLU A 92 6.13 -3.11 12.81
CA GLU A 92 6.61 -1.72 12.90
C GLU A 92 7.41 -1.25 11.66
N ASN A 93 8.02 -2.17 10.92
CA ASN A 93 8.73 -1.88 9.68
C ASN A 93 7.80 -1.74 8.46
N GLY A 94 6.48 -1.84 8.66
CA GLY A 94 5.46 -1.61 7.65
C GLY A 94 5.27 -2.77 6.67
N LEU A 95 5.11 -2.47 5.38
CA LEU A 95 4.86 -3.44 4.32
C LEU A 95 5.96 -3.44 3.26
N SER A 96 6.20 -4.58 2.63
CA SER A 96 7.03 -4.67 1.42
C SER A 96 6.23 -5.33 0.31
N LEU A 97 6.02 -4.60 -0.77
CA LEU A 97 5.47 -5.11 -2.02
C LEU A 97 6.64 -5.54 -2.89
N ILE A 98 6.77 -6.84 -3.16
CA ILE A 98 7.86 -7.43 -3.93
C ILE A 98 7.27 -8.08 -5.18
N GLU A 99 7.76 -7.65 -6.33
CA GLU A 99 7.43 -8.13 -7.65
C GLU A 99 8.70 -8.71 -8.31
N LYS A 100 8.54 -9.33 -9.46
CA LYS A 100 9.68 -9.92 -10.17
C LYS A 100 10.83 -8.94 -10.42
N ASN A 101 10.53 -7.70 -10.79
CA ASN A 101 11.54 -6.71 -11.17
C ASN A 101 11.61 -5.51 -10.23
N ASN A 102 10.59 -5.27 -9.41
CA ASN A 102 10.48 -4.09 -8.57
C ASN A 102 10.19 -4.47 -7.12
N THR A 103 10.67 -3.65 -6.21
CA THR A 103 10.37 -3.77 -4.78
C THR A 103 10.05 -2.39 -4.20
N TYR A 104 8.97 -2.31 -3.44
CA TYR A 104 8.51 -1.09 -2.77
C TYR A 104 8.37 -1.35 -1.28
N HIS A 105 8.99 -0.51 -0.47
CA HIS A 105 8.93 -0.59 1.00
C HIS A 105 8.11 0.58 1.53
N LEU A 106 7.02 0.26 2.19
CA LEU A 106 6.10 1.21 2.80
C LEU A 106 6.32 1.21 4.31
N LYS A 107 6.73 2.35 4.87
CA LYS A 107 6.89 2.48 6.32
C LYS A 107 5.54 2.31 7.02
N SER A 108 5.56 1.77 8.21
CA SER A 108 4.36 1.74 9.06
C SER A 108 3.87 3.17 9.32
N LYS A 109 2.54 3.33 9.29
CA LYS A 109 1.86 4.58 9.63
C LYS A 109 1.29 4.55 11.05
N ALA A 110 1.46 3.44 11.77
CA ALA A 110 1.04 3.33 13.15
C ALA A 110 2.02 4.09 14.05
N GLU A 111 1.53 5.12 14.74
CA GLU A 111 2.27 5.85 15.77
C GLU A 111 2.21 5.12 17.12
N GLU A 112 1.08 4.46 17.38
CA GLU A 112 0.82 3.66 18.58
C GLU A 112 0.21 2.33 18.17
N VAL A 113 0.64 1.25 18.84
CA VAL A 113 0.16 -0.11 18.61
C VAL A 113 -0.41 -0.63 19.93
N PHE A 114 -1.72 -0.89 19.96
CA PHE A 114 -2.39 -1.48 21.11
C PHE A 114 -2.53 -2.99 20.95
N ASP A 115 -2.93 -3.45 19.77
CA ASP A 115 -3.10 -4.87 19.48
C ASP A 115 -2.85 -5.15 17.99
N VAL A 116 -2.11 -6.21 17.69
CA VAL A 116 -1.82 -6.64 16.32
C VAL A 116 -2.79 -7.71 15.82
N THR A 117 -3.72 -8.14 16.66
CA THR A 117 -4.69 -9.20 16.33
C THR A 117 -5.61 -8.76 15.18
N GLY A 118 -5.68 -9.57 14.11
CA GLY A 118 -6.48 -9.27 12.93
C GLY A 118 -5.90 -8.22 11.98
N ALA A 119 -4.69 -7.67 12.26
CA ALA A 119 -4.04 -6.72 11.36
C ALA A 119 -3.73 -7.37 9.99
N GLY A 120 -3.30 -8.62 9.95
CA GLY A 120 -3.07 -9.38 8.72
C GLY A 120 -4.33 -9.55 7.89
N ASP A 121 -5.43 -9.97 8.52
CA ASP A 121 -6.74 -10.12 7.88
C ASP A 121 -7.22 -8.78 7.29
N THR A 122 -6.99 -7.68 8.02
CA THR A 122 -7.29 -6.32 7.54
C THR A 122 -6.45 -5.96 6.31
N VAL A 123 -5.16 -6.24 6.35
CA VAL A 123 -4.24 -5.96 5.22
C VAL A 123 -4.71 -6.68 3.96
N ILE A 124 -4.95 -7.99 4.04
CA ILE A 124 -5.36 -8.76 2.86
C ILE A 124 -6.72 -8.31 2.32
N ALA A 125 -7.68 -8.03 3.21
CA ALA A 125 -9.02 -7.60 2.82
C ALA A 125 -8.98 -6.26 2.08
N LEU A 126 -8.31 -5.25 2.64
CA LEU A 126 -8.20 -3.92 2.05
C LEU A 126 -7.32 -3.91 0.79
N PHE A 127 -6.24 -4.68 0.79
CA PHE A 127 -5.40 -4.86 -0.40
C PHE A 127 -6.21 -5.44 -1.56
N ALA A 128 -6.95 -6.52 -1.31
CA ALA A 128 -7.76 -7.18 -2.33
C ALA A 128 -8.89 -6.27 -2.84
N ALA A 129 -9.57 -5.55 -1.94
CA ALA A 129 -10.62 -4.61 -2.28
C ALA A 129 -10.08 -3.49 -3.18
N ALA A 130 -9.00 -2.82 -2.76
CA ALA A 130 -8.37 -1.76 -3.54
C ALA A 130 -7.86 -2.26 -4.90
N LEU A 131 -7.19 -3.42 -4.93
CA LEU A 131 -6.67 -4.01 -6.16
C LEU A 131 -7.77 -4.38 -7.16
N SER A 132 -8.95 -4.75 -6.67
CA SER A 132 -10.09 -5.07 -7.53
C SER A 132 -10.66 -3.85 -8.26
N VAL A 133 -10.50 -2.66 -7.69
CA VAL A 133 -11.02 -1.40 -8.23
C VAL A 133 -9.95 -0.66 -9.04
N THR A 134 -8.76 -0.48 -8.47
CA THR A 134 -7.70 0.36 -9.06
C THR A 134 -6.85 -0.41 -10.07
N ASN A 135 -6.77 -1.73 -9.95
CA ASN A 135 -5.80 -2.60 -10.64
C ASN A 135 -4.33 -2.15 -10.47
N ASN A 136 -4.07 -1.26 -9.51
CA ASN A 136 -2.76 -0.71 -9.18
C ASN A 136 -2.25 -1.33 -7.87
N LYS A 137 -1.19 -2.12 -7.95
CA LYS A 137 -0.65 -2.86 -6.80
C LYS A 137 -0.05 -1.93 -5.74
N ILE A 138 0.61 -0.84 -6.16
CA ILE A 138 1.27 0.10 -5.25
C ILE A 138 0.22 0.88 -4.46
N GLU A 139 -0.79 1.43 -5.13
CA GLU A 139 -1.90 2.13 -4.48
C GLU A 139 -2.65 1.20 -3.52
N SER A 140 -2.87 -0.05 -3.94
CA SER A 140 -3.51 -1.06 -3.10
C SER A 140 -2.69 -1.38 -1.86
N ALA A 141 -1.36 -1.45 -1.97
CA ALA A 141 -0.46 -1.65 -0.84
C ALA A 141 -0.46 -0.43 0.11
N HIS A 142 -0.49 0.79 -0.41
CA HIS A 142 -0.66 2.00 0.40
C HIS A 142 -1.97 2.00 1.17
N PHE A 143 -3.08 1.64 0.52
CA PHE A 143 -4.39 1.56 1.13
C PHE A 143 -4.44 0.48 2.24
N ALA A 144 -3.85 -0.68 1.99
CA ALA A 144 -3.73 -1.74 2.98
C ALA A 144 -2.88 -1.31 4.20
N ASN A 145 -1.77 -0.61 3.96
CA ASN A 145 -0.90 -0.08 5.03
C ASN A 145 -1.62 0.96 5.90
N LEU A 146 -2.46 1.80 5.28
CA LEU A 146 -3.31 2.74 5.99
C LEU A 146 -4.32 2.00 6.88
N GLY A 147 -4.99 0.99 6.35
CA GLY A 147 -5.93 0.18 7.13
C GLY A 147 -5.25 -0.59 8.26
N ALA A 148 -4.06 -1.13 8.05
CA ALA A 148 -3.27 -1.76 9.09
C ALA A 148 -3.00 -0.80 10.26
N SER A 149 -2.64 0.47 9.96
CA SER A 149 -2.39 1.47 11.00
C SER A 149 -3.63 1.83 11.83
N ILE A 150 -4.83 1.68 11.26
CA ILE A 150 -6.09 1.86 11.98
C ILE A 150 -6.39 0.62 12.83
N ALA A 151 -6.20 -0.58 12.26
CA ALA A 151 -6.49 -1.84 12.95
C ALA A 151 -5.68 -1.98 14.24
N VAL A 152 -4.38 -1.73 14.20
CA VAL A 152 -3.49 -1.90 15.36
C VAL A 152 -3.71 -0.89 16.49
N LYS A 153 -4.49 0.18 16.25
CA LYS A 153 -4.94 1.13 17.28
C LYS A 153 -6.18 0.66 18.05
N LYS A 154 -6.77 -0.48 17.68
CA LYS A 154 -7.96 -1.04 18.28
C LYS A 154 -7.64 -2.31 19.06
N LEU A 155 -8.44 -2.62 20.09
CA LEU A 155 -8.32 -3.87 20.83
C LEU A 155 -9.09 -4.98 20.12
N GLY A 156 -8.47 -6.13 19.95
CA GLY A 156 -9.07 -7.31 19.32
C GLY A 156 -9.34 -7.17 17.82
N THR A 157 -10.03 -8.15 17.27
CA THR A 157 -10.45 -8.15 15.86
C THR A 157 -11.63 -7.20 15.68
N THR A 158 -11.40 -6.05 15.08
CA THR A 158 -12.43 -5.05 14.84
C THR A 158 -12.54 -4.72 13.35
N SER A 159 -13.75 -4.41 12.90
CA SER A 159 -13.96 -3.90 11.56
C SER A 159 -13.46 -2.46 11.43
N ILE A 160 -12.97 -2.12 10.24
CA ILE A 160 -12.61 -0.74 9.87
C ILE A 160 -13.75 -0.16 9.06
N ASN A 161 -14.26 1.01 9.45
CA ASN A 161 -15.29 1.68 8.70
C ASN A 161 -14.72 2.74 7.76
N LYS A 162 -15.54 3.18 6.81
CA LYS A 162 -15.17 4.14 5.77
C LYS A 162 -14.72 5.49 6.34
N ASP A 163 -15.36 5.96 7.42
CA ASP A 163 -15.07 7.27 7.99
C ASP A 163 -13.70 7.28 8.68
N GLU A 164 -13.29 6.17 9.29
CA GLU A 164 -11.96 6.02 9.88
C GLU A 164 -10.87 6.10 8.82
N ILE A 165 -11.05 5.39 7.71
CA ILE A 165 -10.10 5.44 6.57
C ILE A 165 -10.02 6.87 6.05
N TYR A 166 -11.17 7.54 5.89
CA TYR A 166 -11.22 8.89 5.38
C TYR A 166 -10.55 9.91 6.30
N LYS A 167 -10.72 9.79 7.63
CA LYS A 167 -10.02 10.63 8.61
C LYS A 167 -8.51 10.50 8.49
N VAL A 168 -7.99 9.28 8.54
CA VAL A 168 -6.54 9.04 8.49
C VAL A 168 -5.97 9.44 7.13
N SER A 169 -6.69 9.23 6.02
CA SER A 169 -6.26 9.68 4.70
C SER A 169 -6.19 11.21 4.58
N LYS A 170 -7.07 11.94 5.28
CA LYS A 170 -7.00 13.42 5.34
C LYS A 170 -5.82 13.92 6.18
N GLU A 171 -5.46 13.25 7.25
CA GLU A 171 -4.29 13.56 8.07
C GLU A 171 -3.00 13.33 7.27
N ASP A 172 -2.92 12.28 6.48
CA ASP A 172 -1.84 12.05 5.51
C ASP A 172 -1.71 13.18 4.47
N ASN A 173 -2.82 13.74 4.02
CA ASN A 173 -2.83 14.83 3.06
C ASN A 173 -2.31 16.17 3.63
N LYS A 174 -2.22 16.33 4.96
CA LYS A 174 -1.49 17.44 5.57
C LYS A 174 0.02 17.40 5.26
N SER A 175 0.55 16.24 4.89
CA SER A 175 1.94 16.09 4.46
C SER A 175 2.23 16.54 3.02
N ASN A 176 1.22 16.93 2.24
CA ASN A 176 1.41 17.44 0.87
C ASN A 176 1.91 18.89 0.81
N ILE A 177 2.01 19.54 1.97
CA ILE A 177 2.66 20.86 2.05
C ILE A 177 4.18 20.65 2.07
N ILE A 178 4.80 20.97 0.94
CA ILE A 178 6.25 20.85 0.78
C ILE A 178 6.89 22.20 1.06
N SER A 179 7.85 22.25 1.99
CA SER A 179 8.62 23.47 2.20
C SER A 179 9.47 23.79 0.97
N PRO A 180 9.73 25.08 0.67
CA PRO A 180 10.58 25.46 -0.47
C PRO A 180 11.95 24.79 -0.48
N LYS A 181 12.53 24.54 0.71
CA LYS A 181 13.84 23.84 0.85
C LYS A 181 13.80 22.39 0.34
N ASN A 182 12.67 21.72 0.54
CA ASN A 182 12.51 20.30 0.15
C ASN A 182 11.94 20.16 -1.27
N LEU A 183 11.41 21.22 -1.86
CA LEU A 183 10.78 21.18 -3.17
C LEU A 183 11.76 20.78 -4.26
N SER A 184 12.96 21.36 -4.28
CA SER A 184 13.99 21.07 -5.28
C SER A 184 14.37 19.60 -5.31
N SER A 185 14.52 18.96 -4.14
CA SER A 185 14.86 17.54 -4.07
C SER A 185 13.71 16.65 -4.58
N ASN A 186 12.45 17.04 -4.35
CA ASN A 186 11.31 16.30 -4.87
C ASN A 186 11.17 16.47 -6.38
N ILE A 187 11.37 17.68 -6.91
CA ILE A 187 11.35 17.94 -8.36
C ILE A 187 12.40 17.09 -9.07
N ASN A 188 13.63 17.02 -8.55
CA ASN A 188 14.68 16.20 -9.14
C ASN A 188 14.28 14.72 -9.15
N LYS A 189 13.79 14.18 -8.04
CA LYS A 189 13.29 12.81 -7.97
C LYS A 189 12.16 12.53 -8.97
N TRP A 190 11.25 13.46 -9.17
CA TRP A 190 10.16 13.30 -10.14
C TRP A 190 10.67 13.34 -11.57
N ARG A 191 11.64 14.21 -11.89
CA ARG A 191 12.31 14.28 -13.19
C ARG A 191 13.10 13.02 -13.50
N ASP A 192 13.83 12.48 -12.52
CA ASP A 192 14.60 11.23 -12.64
C ASP A 192 13.69 10.02 -12.95
N ASN A 193 12.41 10.11 -12.55
CA ASN A 193 11.38 9.12 -12.89
C ASN A 193 10.57 9.48 -14.14
N ASN A 194 11.01 10.46 -14.95
CA ASN A 194 10.34 10.95 -16.16
C ASN A 194 8.88 11.38 -15.96
N LEU A 195 8.54 11.90 -14.77
CA LEU A 195 7.18 12.40 -14.48
C LEU A 195 6.99 13.82 -15.05
N ILE A 196 5.83 14.06 -15.63
CA ILE A 196 5.39 15.39 -16.08
C ILE A 196 5.00 16.22 -14.85
N ILE A 197 5.66 17.34 -14.66
CA ILE A 197 5.42 18.24 -13.52
C ILE A 197 4.69 19.47 -13.99
N GLY A 198 3.47 19.69 -13.49
CA GLY A 198 2.69 20.90 -13.66
C GLY A 198 3.00 21.89 -12.53
N PHE A 199 2.89 23.18 -12.82
CA PHE A 199 3.01 24.25 -11.83
C PHE A 199 1.88 25.26 -12.00
N THR A 200 1.27 25.66 -10.89
CA THR A 200 0.34 26.79 -10.82
C THR A 200 0.54 27.55 -9.52
N ASN A 201 0.08 28.80 -9.46
CA ASN A 201 0.15 29.61 -8.25
C ASN A 201 -1.10 30.48 -8.09
N GLY A 202 -1.38 30.87 -6.86
CA GLY A 202 -2.50 31.76 -6.56
C GLY A 202 -2.57 32.12 -5.08
N CYS A 203 -3.40 33.12 -4.77
CA CYS A 203 -3.67 33.49 -3.39
C CYS A 203 -4.60 32.50 -2.69
N PHE A 204 -5.61 32.01 -3.41
CA PHE A 204 -6.61 31.04 -2.93
C PHE A 204 -7.24 31.42 -1.57
N ASP A 205 -7.39 32.73 -1.33
CA ASP A 205 -7.98 33.29 -0.11
C ASP A 205 -9.47 32.92 0.03
N LEU A 206 -10.19 32.90 -1.08
CA LEU A 206 -11.55 32.39 -1.21
C LEU A 206 -11.56 31.37 -2.35
N VAL A 207 -11.66 30.09 -2.01
CA VAL A 207 -11.76 29.02 -3.00
C VAL A 207 -13.20 28.91 -3.51
N HIS A 208 -13.38 28.97 -4.82
CA HIS A 208 -14.66 28.81 -5.50
C HIS A 208 -14.60 27.74 -6.60
N ALA A 209 -15.73 27.40 -7.18
CA ALA A 209 -15.84 26.32 -8.17
C ALA A 209 -14.87 26.47 -9.36
N GLY A 210 -14.60 27.72 -9.80
CA GLY A 210 -13.62 27.98 -10.87
C GLY A 210 -12.19 27.62 -10.51
N HIS A 211 -11.77 27.80 -9.24
CA HIS A 211 -10.48 27.33 -8.77
C HIS A 211 -10.39 25.80 -8.77
N ILE A 212 -11.47 25.13 -8.35
CA ILE A 212 -11.52 23.66 -8.31
C ILE A 212 -11.44 23.10 -9.73
N ASP A 213 -12.23 23.59 -10.67
CA ASP A 213 -12.22 23.18 -12.08
C ASP A 213 -10.83 23.37 -12.71
N MET A 214 -10.21 24.54 -12.47
CA MET A 214 -8.84 24.81 -12.96
C MET A 214 -7.82 23.80 -12.39
N LEU A 215 -7.86 23.56 -11.08
CA LEU A 215 -6.92 22.63 -10.42
C LEU A 215 -7.14 21.19 -10.88
N GLU A 216 -8.39 20.77 -11.08
CA GLU A 216 -8.70 19.44 -11.62
C GLU A 216 -8.19 19.27 -13.07
N LYS A 217 -8.39 20.28 -13.91
CA LYS A 217 -7.88 20.27 -15.29
C LYS A 217 -6.35 20.23 -15.31
N ALA A 218 -5.71 21.06 -14.49
CA ALA A 218 -4.25 21.08 -14.36
C ALA A 218 -3.70 19.74 -13.84
N SER A 219 -4.36 19.14 -12.86
CA SER A 219 -3.97 17.83 -12.32
C SER A 219 -4.08 16.69 -13.33
N LYS A 220 -5.06 16.74 -14.24
CA LYS A 220 -5.20 15.75 -15.32
C LYS A 220 -4.16 15.89 -16.43
N ALA A 221 -3.51 17.05 -16.54
CA ALA A 221 -2.51 17.34 -17.56
C ALA A 221 -1.07 16.98 -17.15
N CYS A 222 -0.86 16.51 -15.92
CA CYS A 222 0.48 16.20 -15.40
C CYS A 222 0.43 15.05 -14.37
N ASP A 223 1.58 14.43 -14.10
CA ASP A 223 1.71 13.37 -13.08
C ASP A 223 1.84 13.93 -11.67
N LYS A 224 2.41 15.14 -11.55
CA LYS A 224 2.58 15.88 -10.30
C LYS A 224 2.25 17.36 -10.51
N LEU A 225 1.26 17.85 -9.77
CA LEU A 225 0.90 19.28 -9.81
C LEU A 225 1.44 19.97 -8.55
N ILE A 226 2.26 21.00 -8.76
CA ILE A 226 2.74 21.91 -7.71
C ILE A 226 1.81 23.12 -7.70
N VAL A 227 1.19 23.39 -6.55
CA VAL A 227 0.35 24.56 -6.32
C VAL A 227 1.05 25.44 -5.30
N ALA A 228 1.60 26.57 -5.76
CA ALA A 228 2.20 27.55 -4.87
C ALA A 228 1.13 28.50 -4.30
N ILE A 229 1.10 28.60 -2.98
CA ILE A 229 0.12 29.41 -2.25
C ILE A 229 0.83 30.57 -1.53
N ASN A 230 0.31 31.74 -1.64
CA ASN A 230 0.81 32.90 -0.91
C ASN A 230 0.57 32.75 0.60
N SER A 231 1.53 33.19 1.42
CA SER A 231 1.31 33.26 2.88
C SER A 231 0.30 34.36 3.22
N ASP A 232 -0.41 34.21 4.34
CA ASP A 232 -1.35 35.22 4.84
C ASP A 232 -0.70 36.61 4.96
N GLN A 233 0.58 36.65 5.36
CA GLN A 233 1.34 37.89 5.45
C GLN A 233 1.55 38.55 4.07
N SER A 234 1.81 37.74 3.04
CA SER A 234 1.96 38.23 1.66
C SER A 234 0.62 38.72 1.12
N ILE A 235 -0.48 38.00 1.37
CA ILE A 235 -1.82 38.40 0.93
C ILE A 235 -2.25 39.70 1.58
N ARG A 236 -2.03 39.87 2.89
CA ARG A 236 -2.33 41.12 3.59
C ARG A 236 -1.55 42.33 3.08
N LYS A 237 -0.29 42.13 2.64
CA LYS A 237 0.50 43.20 2.03
C LYS A 237 -0.01 43.57 0.63
N LEU A 238 -0.55 42.66 -0.14
CA LEU A 238 -1.01 42.85 -1.50
C LEU A 238 -2.44 43.44 -1.57
N LYS A 239 -3.33 42.95 -0.70
CA LYS A 239 -4.78 43.25 -0.76
C LYS A 239 -5.29 44.16 0.37
N GLY A 240 -4.42 44.47 1.36
CA GLY A 240 -4.82 45.23 2.54
C GLY A 240 -5.42 44.34 3.64
N LYS A 241 -5.86 44.96 4.75
CA LYS A 241 -6.53 44.25 5.86
C LYS A 241 -7.96 43.93 5.51
#